data_277500addf15f3878bbed25802c8a895
#
_entry.id   277500addf15f3878bbed25802c8a895
#
_cell.length_a   1.000
_cell.length_b   1.000
_cell.length_c   1.000
_cell.angle_alpha   90.00
_cell.angle_beta   90.00
_cell.angle_gamma   90.00
#
_symmetry.space_group_name_H-M   'P 1'
#
loop_
_entity.id
_entity.type
_entity.pdbx_description
1 polymer ?
#
loop_
_entity_poly.entity_id
_entity_poly.type
_entity_poly.pdbx_seq_one_letter_code
_entity_poly.pdbx_strand_id
1 'polypeptide(L)'
;FIKAHRHSGFTCVSIQLSECFGIGELVWGKIKGFSWWPGMVVTWRATGKRQASHGMRWLQWFGDGKFSEVSADKLDSITAFPKFFNQSSYTKLASYRRAIFQALEVASVRAEKTFPPSETESLEEQIKPMLDWAHNGFLPKGQEGLKPRENAGEVSRTISKRNLYTLEGATRVDFQIPPRPNSTKKLGENPFPFQSRKNDSRSFPLPCCISFGQNLSFCLSCGKTRVATFHPLFEGGLCQTCKDVYLEISYMYDDDGYQSYCTVCCGGREVLLCGNANCCRCFCVDCLDILVGAGAANSARDLDPWRCYMCQPLQLYGVLKKRHDWSLKLQEFFVNDSGQEFESQKIYPAVPAEQRRPIRVLSLFDGIATGYLVLRDLGFKVEVYIASEVCEDSISVGGVRHEGKIQYVHDVRNITRKNIAEWGPFDLVIGGSPCNDLSIVNPARKGLYGDWTPVFEFYRLLSEAKPKEGEDRPFFWMFENVVAMSVNDKRDISRFLECNPVMIDAIEVSAAHRARYFWGNLPGMKRPLCSSGMDKLELQDCLEHGRVAKFGKVRTITTRSNSIKQGKDQHFPVMMNGKEDILWCTELERIFGFPVHYTDMSNMGRGARQKLLGRSWSVPVIRHLFAPLKDYFACE
;
A
#
# COMPACT_ATOMS: atom_id res chain seq x y z
N PHE A 1 -52.09 -56.68 -0.94
CA PHE A 1 -51.67 -55.66 0.08
C PHE A 1 -50.58 -54.81 -0.48
N ILE A 2 -50.93 -53.64 -0.99
CA ILE A 2 -50.02 -52.64 -1.56
C ILE A 2 -49.89 -51.55 -0.51
N LYS A 3 -48.69 -51.33 -0.01
CA LYS A 3 -48.35 -50.13 0.75
C LYS A 3 -47.51 -49.20 -0.15
N ALA A 4 -48.07 -48.04 -0.42
CA ALA A 4 -47.40 -46.95 -1.09
C ALA A 4 -46.33 -46.34 -0.17
N HIS A 5 -45.11 -46.25 -0.65
CA HIS A 5 -44.05 -45.41 -0.06
C HIS A 5 -44.02 -44.07 -0.78
N ARG A 6 -44.34 -43.02 -0.03
CA ARG A 6 -44.04 -41.64 -0.41
C ARG A 6 -42.53 -41.45 -0.44
N HIS A 7 -41.95 -41.16 -1.57
CA HIS A 7 -40.62 -40.60 -1.66
C HIS A 7 -40.68 -39.08 -1.43
N SER A 8 -40.03 -38.67 -0.38
CA SER A 8 -39.79 -37.27 -0.04
C SER A 8 -38.87 -36.61 -1.09
N GLY A 9 -39.39 -35.58 -1.73
CA GLY A 9 -38.61 -34.78 -2.66
C GLY A 9 -37.60 -33.88 -1.93
N PHE A 10 -36.33 -34.27 -1.99
CA PHE A 10 -35.22 -33.44 -1.53
C PHE A 10 -34.02 -33.41 -2.50
N THR A 11 -34.21 -33.88 -3.75
CA THR A 11 -33.08 -33.99 -4.68
C THR A 11 -33.14 -33.00 -5.87
N CYS A 12 -34.12 -32.12 -5.92
CA CYS A 12 -34.32 -31.24 -7.07
C CYS A 12 -33.90 -29.77 -6.86
N VAL A 13 -33.56 -29.35 -5.62
CA VAL A 13 -33.27 -27.94 -5.30
C VAL A 13 -31.82 -27.58 -5.52
N SER A 14 -30.89 -28.53 -5.42
CA SER A 14 -29.47 -28.24 -5.58
C SER A 14 -28.96 -28.17 -7.02
N ILE A 15 -29.70 -28.73 -7.99
CA ILE A 15 -29.32 -28.69 -9.42
C ILE A 15 -29.81 -27.41 -10.10
N GLN A 16 -30.91 -26.82 -9.65
CA GLN A 16 -31.45 -25.57 -10.21
C GLN A 16 -30.67 -24.31 -9.77
N LEU A 17 -30.01 -24.31 -8.62
CA LEU A 17 -29.23 -23.16 -8.14
C LEU A 17 -27.91 -22.93 -8.91
N SER A 18 -27.36 -23.93 -9.57
CA SER A 18 -26.13 -23.80 -10.36
C SER A 18 -26.34 -23.12 -11.72
N GLU A 19 -27.58 -23.03 -12.21
CA GLU A 19 -27.94 -22.41 -13.49
C GLU A 19 -28.56 -21.00 -13.35
N CYS A 20 -28.74 -20.49 -12.13
CA CYS A 20 -29.54 -19.30 -11.86
C CYS A 20 -28.95 -17.97 -12.32
N PHE A 21 -27.64 -17.87 -12.58
CA PHE A 21 -27.01 -16.60 -12.98
C PHE A 21 -26.19 -16.75 -14.26
N GLY A 22 -26.68 -16.10 -15.32
CA GLY A 22 -26.06 -16.06 -16.64
C GLY A 22 -25.00 -14.96 -16.79
N ILE A 23 -24.19 -15.05 -17.86
CA ILE A 23 -23.20 -14.03 -18.20
C ILE A 23 -23.91 -12.69 -18.46
N GLY A 24 -23.39 -11.63 -17.85
CA GLY A 24 -23.95 -10.29 -17.94
C GLY A 24 -24.95 -9.95 -16.84
N GLU A 25 -25.43 -10.90 -16.04
CA GLU A 25 -26.38 -10.59 -14.98
C GLU A 25 -25.76 -9.75 -13.85
N LEU A 26 -26.55 -8.82 -13.33
CA LEU A 26 -26.20 -7.98 -12.18
C LEU A 26 -26.60 -8.71 -10.90
N VAL A 27 -25.62 -8.88 -10.01
CA VAL A 27 -25.77 -9.70 -8.81
C VAL A 27 -25.20 -9.03 -7.58
N TRP A 28 -25.71 -9.41 -6.44
CA TRP A 28 -25.03 -9.30 -5.16
C TRP A 28 -24.17 -10.53 -4.93
N GLY A 29 -22.93 -10.33 -4.53
CA GLY A 29 -22.04 -11.43 -4.17
C GLY A 29 -21.51 -11.29 -2.75
N LYS A 30 -21.35 -12.44 -2.05
CA LYS A 30 -20.84 -12.50 -0.69
C LYS A 30 -19.42 -13.02 -0.67
N ILE A 31 -18.50 -12.17 -0.25
CA ILE A 31 -17.11 -12.56 0.05
C ILE A 31 -16.96 -12.70 1.56
N LYS A 32 -16.23 -13.72 2.01
CA LYS A 32 -15.95 -13.94 3.42
C LYS A 32 -15.26 -12.70 4.04
N GLY A 33 -15.84 -12.14 5.09
CA GLY A 33 -15.30 -10.98 5.79
C GLY A 33 -15.79 -9.62 5.26
N PHE A 34 -16.58 -9.57 4.17
CA PHE A 34 -17.09 -8.32 3.60
C PHE A 34 -18.62 -8.25 3.66
N SER A 35 -19.17 -7.05 3.53
CA SER A 35 -20.59 -6.86 3.26
C SER A 35 -20.94 -7.46 1.87
N TRP A 36 -22.21 -7.69 1.61
CA TRP A 36 -22.65 -8.00 0.26
C TRP A 36 -22.24 -6.88 -0.70
N TRP A 37 -21.67 -7.25 -1.84
CA TRP A 37 -21.09 -6.32 -2.80
C TRP A 37 -21.69 -6.50 -4.18
N PRO A 38 -22.05 -5.42 -4.91
CA PRO A 38 -22.61 -5.56 -6.24
C PRO A 38 -21.54 -5.94 -7.26
N GLY A 39 -21.89 -6.82 -8.19
CA GLY A 39 -21.03 -7.27 -9.27
C GLY A 39 -21.80 -7.68 -10.50
N MET A 40 -21.10 -8.06 -11.55
CA MET A 40 -21.68 -8.59 -12.78
C MET A 40 -21.04 -9.94 -13.11
N VAL A 41 -21.86 -10.92 -13.49
CA VAL A 41 -21.37 -12.21 -13.95
C VAL A 41 -20.66 -12.04 -15.30
N VAL A 42 -19.43 -12.53 -15.41
CA VAL A 42 -18.63 -12.38 -16.63
C VAL A 42 -18.13 -13.74 -17.15
N THR A 43 -17.82 -13.79 -18.42
CA THR A 43 -17.13 -14.96 -18.99
C THR A 43 -15.69 -15.06 -18.48
N TRP A 44 -15.19 -16.27 -18.26
CA TRP A 44 -13.81 -16.51 -17.88
C TRP A 44 -12.78 -15.88 -18.84
N ARG A 45 -13.15 -15.75 -20.14
CA ARG A 45 -12.30 -15.09 -21.14
C ARG A 45 -12.05 -13.61 -20.85
N ALA A 46 -12.98 -12.94 -20.19
CA ALA A 46 -12.80 -11.55 -19.76
C ALA A 46 -11.81 -11.41 -18.60
N THR A 47 -11.59 -12.49 -17.85
CA THR A 47 -10.71 -12.48 -16.67
C THR A 47 -9.25 -12.82 -17.00
N GLY A 48 -8.97 -13.36 -18.18
CA GLY A 48 -7.66 -13.94 -18.54
C GLY A 48 -7.29 -15.19 -17.73
N LYS A 49 -8.27 -15.82 -17.02
CA LYS A 49 -8.06 -16.97 -16.15
C LYS A 49 -8.73 -18.22 -16.74
N ARG A 50 -8.68 -19.34 -16.03
CA ARG A 50 -9.33 -20.60 -16.41
C ARG A 50 -10.85 -20.49 -16.35
N GLN A 51 -11.54 -21.44 -16.99
CA GLN A 51 -12.99 -21.60 -16.84
C GLN A 51 -13.37 -21.81 -15.36
N ALA A 52 -14.47 -21.21 -14.92
CA ALA A 52 -14.96 -21.37 -13.57
C ALA A 52 -15.23 -22.86 -13.24
N SER A 53 -14.95 -23.24 -12.01
CA SER A 53 -15.24 -24.58 -11.50
C SER A 53 -16.77 -24.83 -11.48
N HIS A 54 -17.18 -26.09 -11.44
CA HIS A 54 -18.60 -26.45 -11.38
C HIS A 54 -19.27 -25.77 -10.16
N GLY A 55 -20.40 -25.14 -10.35
CA GLY A 55 -21.12 -24.40 -9.30
C GLY A 55 -20.53 -23.02 -8.98
N MET A 56 -19.47 -22.60 -9.65
CA MET A 56 -18.84 -21.29 -9.46
C MET A 56 -19.13 -20.35 -10.64
N ARG A 57 -19.04 -19.04 -10.39
CA ARG A 57 -19.18 -18.00 -11.41
C ARG A 57 -18.05 -16.99 -11.28
N TRP A 58 -17.54 -16.50 -12.42
CA TRP A 58 -16.66 -15.34 -12.45
C TRP A 58 -17.49 -14.08 -12.34
N LEU A 59 -17.16 -13.24 -11.33
CA LEU A 59 -17.75 -11.93 -11.16
C LEU A 59 -16.72 -10.85 -11.44
N GLN A 60 -17.17 -9.79 -12.09
CA GLN A 60 -16.51 -8.49 -12.07
C GLN A 60 -17.18 -7.62 -11.02
N TRP A 61 -16.44 -7.21 -10.00
CA TRP A 61 -16.95 -6.36 -8.93
C TRP A 61 -17.07 -4.91 -9.41
N PHE A 62 -18.15 -4.26 -9.07
CA PHE A 62 -18.26 -2.82 -9.25
C PHE A 62 -17.41 -2.09 -8.21
N GLY A 63 -16.93 -0.89 -8.56
CA GLY A 63 -16.08 -0.05 -7.72
C GLY A 63 -14.60 -0.18 -8.02
N ASP A 64 -14.04 -1.38 -7.97
CA ASP A 64 -12.62 -1.64 -8.24
C ASP A 64 -12.36 -2.41 -9.55
N GLY A 65 -13.40 -2.98 -10.15
CA GLY A 65 -13.32 -3.70 -11.42
C GLY A 65 -12.63 -5.07 -11.35
N LYS A 66 -12.29 -5.56 -10.15
CA LYS A 66 -11.59 -6.83 -9.95
C LYS A 66 -12.46 -8.03 -10.26
N PHE A 67 -11.80 -9.15 -10.57
CA PHE A 67 -12.48 -10.40 -10.86
C PHE A 67 -12.30 -11.40 -9.71
N SER A 68 -13.38 -12.09 -9.35
CA SER A 68 -13.34 -13.20 -8.39
C SER A 68 -14.18 -14.37 -8.85
N GLU A 69 -13.73 -15.58 -8.58
CA GLU A 69 -14.50 -16.80 -8.74
C GLU A 69 -15.32 -17.01 -7.44
N VAL A 70 -16.65 -16.96 -7.56
CA VAL A 70 -17.58 -16.99 -6.42
C VAL A 70 -18.56 -18.12 -6.61
N SER A 71 -18.87 -18.84 -5.53
CA SER A 71 -19.86 -19.92 -5.56
C SER A 71 -21.27 -19.38 -5.80
N ALA A 72 -22.06 -20.03 -6.63
CA ALA A 72 -23.38 -19.58 -7.02
C ALA A 72 -24.37 -19.47 -5.84
N ASP A 73 -24.16 -20.25 -4.77
CA ASP A 73 -24.93 -20.16 -3.52
C ASP A 73 -24.66 -18.87 -2.72
N LYS A 74 -23.59 -18.14 -3.06
CA LYS A 74 -23.22 -16.84 -2.47
C LYS A 74 -23.57 -15.66 -3.36
N LEU A 75 -24.42 -15.88 -4.35
CA LEU A 75 -24.94 -14.87 -5.24
C LEU A 75 -26.45 -14.68 -5.01
N ASP A 76 -26.91 -13.46 -5.23
CA ASP A 76 -28.33 -13.12 -5.25
C ASP A 76 -28.58 -12.04 -6.31
N SER A 77 -29.80 -11.93 -6.81
CA SER A 77 -30.14 -10.92 -7.82
C SER A 77 -29.93 -9.51 -7.30
N ILE A 78 -29.49 -8.60 -8.19
CA ILE A 78 -29.37 -7.17 -7.85
C ILE A 78 -30.71 -6.57 -7.41
N THR A 79 -31.86 -7.16 -7.83
CA THR A 79 -33.20 -6.73 -7.42
C THR A 79 -33.49 -6.95 -5.94
N ALA A 80 -32.74 -7.81 -5.27
CA ALA A 80 -32.76 -7.94 -3.82
C ALA A 80 -32.04 -6.77 -3.10
N PHE A 81 -32.04 -5.59 -3.73
CA PHE A 81 -31.33 -4.40 -3.26
C PHE A 81 -31.69 -4.03 -1.81
N PRO A 82 -32.95 -3.97 -1.38
CA PRO A 82 -33.31 -3.64 0.01
C PRO A 82 -32.72 -4.60 1.04
N LYS A 83 -32.54 -5.88 0.65
CA LYS A 83 -32.03 -6.94 1.54
C LYS A 83 -30.53 -6.86 1.76
N PHE A 84 -29.76 -6.46 0.75
CA PHE A 84 -28.29 -6.56 0.76
C PHE A 84 -27.58 -5.22 0.81
N PHE A 85 -28.25 -4.13 0.49
CA PHE A 85 -27.69 -2.80 0.62
C PHE A 85 -27.35 -2.49 2.08
N ASN A 86 -26.11 -2.10 2.31
CA ASN A 86 -25.63 -1.80 3.66
C ASN A 86 -25.41 -0.30 3.83
N GLN A 87 -26.34 0.38 4.49
CA GLN A 87 -26.29 1.82 4.72
C GLN A 87 -25.02 2.26 5.47
N SER A 88 -24.56 1.48 6.44
CA SER A 88 -23.35 1.79 7.20
C SER A 88 -22.09 1.72 6.32
N SER A 89 -22.00 0.72 5.43
CA SER A 89 -20.93 0.63 4.45
C SER A 89 -21.02 1.75 3.42
N TYR A 90 -22.21 2.10 2.98
CA TYR A 90 -22.47 3.18 2.03
C TYR A 90 -22.00 4.53 2.59
N THR A 91 -22.32 4.82 3.83
CA THR A 91 -21.91 6.08 4.49
C THR A 91 -20.41 6.13 4.74
N LYS A 92 -19.77 5.00 5.11
CA LYS A 92 -18.40 4.96 5.57
C LYS A 92 -17.36 4.67 4.48
N LEU A 93 -17.74 3.94 3.40
CA LEU A 93 -16.80 3.43 2.41
C LEU A 93 -17.02 4.07 1.04
N ALA A 94 -16.12 4.95 0.62
CA ALA A 94 -16.16 5.56 -0.72
C ALA A 94 -16.14 4.52 -1.85
N SER A 95 -15.40 3.40 -1.68
CA SER A 95 -15.38 2.29 -2.63
C SER A 95 -16.75 1.60 -2.75
N TYR A 96 -17.49 1.46 -1.66
CA TYR A 96 -18.83 0.89 -1.69
C TYR A 96 -19.83 1.85 -2.35
N ARG A 97 -19.77 3.17 -2.05
CA ARG A 97 -20.57 4.18 -2.75
C ARG A 97 -20.35 4.14 -4.25
N ARG A 98 -19.09 4.08 -4.69
CA ARG A 98 -18.72 3.95 -6.10
C ARG A 98 -19.26 2.67 -6.73
N ALA A 99 -19.18 1.54 -6.02
CA ALA A 99 -19.69 0.26 -6.50
C ALA A 99 -21.21 0.31 -6.67
N ILE A 100 -21.93 0.88 -5.71
CA ILE A 100 -23.39 1.07 -5.79
C ILE A 100 -23.75 1.99 -6.96
N PHE A 101 -23.08 3.14 -7.10
CA PHE A 101 -23.33 4.07 -8.20
C PHE A 101 -23.14 3.39 -9.56
N GLN A 102 -22.04 2.69 -9.79
CA GLN A 102 -21.77 1.99 -11.04
C GLN A 102 -22.78 0.88 -11.33
N ALA A 103 -23.19 0.13 -10.30
CA ALA A 103 -24.21 -0.90 -10.47
C ALA A 103 -25.56 -0.29 -10.88
N LEU A 104 -25.95 0.81 -10.25
CA LEU A 104 -27.19 1.52 -10.55
C LEU A 104 -27.13 2.23 -11.92
N GLU A 105 -25.98 2.74 -12.33
CA GLU A 105 -25.77 3.30 -13.66
C GLU A 105 -25.97 2.24 -14.75
N VAL A 106 -25.38 1.06 -14.60
CA VAL A 106 -25.59 -0.05 -15.54
C VAL A 106 -27.05 -0.51 -15.54
N ALA A 107 -27.67 -0.60 -14.37
CA ALA A 107 -29.07 -0.97 -14.24
C ALA A 107 -29.99 0.04 -14.94
N SER A 108 -29.73 1.35 -14.79
CA SER A 108 -30.53 2.42 -15.40
C SER A 108 -30.45 2.39 -16.93
N VAL A 109 -29.24 2.17 -17.48
CA VAL A 109 -29.03 2.04 -18.94
C VAL A 109 -29.81 0.83 -19.49
N ARG A 110 -29.81 -0.30 -18.78
CA ARG A 110 -30.58 -1.50 -19.21
C ARG A 110 -32.06 -1.29 -19.13
N ALA A 111 -32.55 -0.69 -18.05
CA ALA A 111 -33.95 -0.39 -17.84
C ALA A 111 -34.44 0.79 -18.71
N GLU A 112 -33.55 1.46 -19.44
CA GLU A 112 -33.85 2.68 -20.20
C GLU A 112 -34.43 3.79 -19.30
N LYS A 113 -34.00 3.82 -18.05
CA LYS A 113 -34.43 4.82 -17.08
C LYS A 113 -33.41 5.95 -17.03
N THR A 114 -33.88 7.15 -17.31
CA THR A 114 -33.05 8.36 -17.24
C THR A 114 -33.28 9.06 -15.91
N PHE A 115 -32.18 9.51 -15.31
CA PHE A 115 -32.20 10.39 -14.14
C PHE A 115 -31.57 11.71 -14.61
N PRO A 116 -32.35 12.82 -14.69
CA PRO A 116 -31.84 14.08 -15.19
C PRO A 116 -30.69 14.57 -14.29
N PRO A 117 -29.57 15.03 -14.87
CA PRO A 117 -28.51 15.65 -14.08
C PRO A 117 -28.97 17.02 -13.60
N SER A 118 -28.75 17.32 -12.35
CA SER A 118 -28.78 18.70 -11.84
C SER A 118 -27.38 19.28 -11.91
N GLU A 119 -27.20 20.42 -12.53
CA GLU A 119 -25.88 21.09 -12.67
C GLU A 119 -25.37 21.69 -11.36
N THR A 120 -26.18 21.71 -10.32
CA THR A 120 -25.92 22.39 -9.04
C THR A 120 -25.87 21.46 -7.82
N GLU A 121 -26.19 20.16 -7.99
CA GLU A 121 -26.30 19.22 -6.87
C GLU A 121 -25.04 18.41 -6.64
N SER A 122 -24.76 18.10 -5.37
CA SER A 122 -23.70 17.18 -4.98
C SER A 122 -23.95 15.76 -5.51
N LEU A 123 -22.89 14.96 -5.68
CA LEU A 123 -23.03 13.55 -6.12
C LEU A 123 -24.00 12.75 -5.22
N GLU A 124 -24.08 13.09 -3.94
CA GLU A 124 -24.98 12.46 -2.98
C GLU A 124 -26.43 12.74 -3.27
N GLU A 125 -26.75 13.92 -3.80
CA GLU A 125 -28.09 14.30 -4.24
C GLU A 125 -28.46 13.64 -5.57
N GLN A 126 -27.50 13.53 -6.49
CA GLN A 126 -27.72 12.86 -7.80
C GLN A 126 -27.99 11.37 -7.68
N ILE A 127 -27.38 10.67 -6.72
CA ILE A 127 -27.55 9.22 -6.54
C ILE A 127 -28.83 8.88 -5.77
N LYS A 128 -29.40 9.81 -5.01
CA LYS A 128 -30.59 9.55 -4.18
C LYS A 128 -31.79 9.03 -4.97
N PRO A 129 -32.19 9.61 -6.11
CA PRO A 129 -33.27 9.08 -6.94
C PRO A 129 -32.98 7.66 -7.47
N MET A 130 -31.70 7.34 -7.72
CA MET A 130 -31.30 6.00 -8.17
C MET A 130 -31.39 4.98 -7.03
N LEU A 131 -31.03 5.37 -5.81
CA LEU A 131 -31.19 4.54 -4.62
C LEU A 131 -32.66 4.26 -4.32
N ASP A 132 -33.51 5.29 -4.37
CA ASP A 132 -34.95 5.15 -4.17
C ASP A 132 -35.56 4.22 -5.22
N TRP A 133 -35.17 4.33 -6.48
CA TRP A 133 -35.59 3.43 -7.54
C TRP A 133 -35.17 1.97 -7.27
N ALA A 134 -33.94 1.75 -6.82
CA ALA A 134 -33.43 0.41 -6.49
C ALA A 134 -34.13 -0.18 -5.27
N HIS A 135 -34.38 0.62 -4.22
CA HIS A 135 -35.16 0.20 -3.06
C HIS A 135 -36.61 -0.15 -3.40
N ASN A 136 -37.19 0.47 -4.44
CA ASN A 136 -38.54 0.18 -4.96
C ASN A 136 -38.54 -0.96 -6.02
N GLY A 137 -37.50 -1.82 -6.04
CA GLY A 137 -37.46 -3.01 -6.88
C GLY A 137 -37.25 -2.74 -8.37
N PHE A 138 -36.64 -1.61 -8.74
CA PHE A 138 -36.32 -1.21 -10.12
C PHE A 138 -37.58 -1.04 -11.02
N LEU A 139 -38.70 -0.65 -10.44
CA LEU A 139 -39.97 -0.45 -11.17
C LEU A 139 -39.86 0.72 -12.20
N PRO A 140 -40.64 0.64 -13.32
CA PRO A 140 -41.70 -0.32 -13.63
C PRO A 140 -41.23 -1.65 -14.27
N LYS A 141 -39.97 -1.73 -14.78
CA LYS A 141 -39.49 -2.91 -15.52
C LYS A 141 -39.01 -4.05 -14.63
N GLY A 142 -38.69 -3.82 -13.37
CA GLY A 142 -38.23 -4.84 -12.41
C GLY A 142 -37.05 -5.65 -12.92
N GLN A 143 -37.00 -6.94 -12.57
CA GLN A 143 -35.92 -7.86 -12.96
C GLN A 143 -35.77 -8.03 -14.47
N GLU A 144 -36.87 -8.04 -15.21
CA GLU A 144 -36.85 -8.19 -16.67
C GLU A 144 -36.13 -7.04 -17.36
N GLY A 145 -36.28 -5.81 -16.85
CA GLY A 145 -35.60 -4.63 -17.39
C GLY A 145 -34.08 -4.61 -17.13
N LEU A 146 -33.58 -5.45 -16.24
CA LEU A 146 -32.15 -5.53 -15.89
C LEU A 146 -31.42 -6.67 -16.60
N LYS A 147 -32.10 -7.48 -17.41
CA LYS A 147 -31.49 -8.56 -18.19
C LYS A 147 -30.42 -8.01 -19.16
N PRO A 148 -29.34 -8.77 -19.40
CA PRO A 148 -28.38 -8.39 -20.41
C PRO A 148 -29.02 -8.40 -21.79
N ARG A 149 -28.69 -7.41 -22.63
CA ARG A 149 -29.14 -7.38 -24.04
C ARG A 149 -28.42 -8.45 -24.84
N GLU A 150 -29.04 -9.06 -25.84
CA GLU A 150 -28.49 -10.20 -26.61
C GLU A 150 -27.16 -9.93 -27.33
N ASN A 151 -26.74 -8.68 -27.45
CA ASN A 151 -25.45 -8.27 -28.01
C ASN A 151 -24.37 -7.99 -26.94
N ALA A 152 -24.39 -8.70 -25.84
CA ALA A 152 -23.53 -8.48 -24.66
C ALA A 152 -22.00 -8.65 -24.89
N GLY A 153 -21.53 -9.00 -26.08
CA GLY A 153 -20.12 -8.95 -26.44
C GLY A 153 -19.49 -7.55 -26.41
N GLU A 154 -20.33 -6.50 -26.53
CA GLU A 154 -19.88 -5.09 -26.51
C GLU A 154 -19.95 -4.42 -25.13
N VAL A 155 -20.80 -4.89 -24.22
CA VAL A 155 -20.99 -4.28 -22.89
C VAL A 155 -19.74 -4.45 -22.00
N SER A 156 -19.01 -5.54 -22.16
CA SER A 156 -17.73 -5.74 -21.46
C SER A 156 -16.66 -4.73 -21.90
N ARG A 157 -16.73 -4.24 -23.13
CA ARG A 157 -15.83 -3.18 -23.65
C ARG A 157 -16.27 -1.79 -23.20
N THR A 158 -17.55 -1.56 -22.96
CA THR A 158 -18.11 -0.24 -22.60
C THR A 158 -17.90 0.10 -21.13
N ILE A 159 -18.02 -0.88 -20.22
CA ILE A 159 -17.71 -0.68 -18.79
C ILE A 159 -16.20 -0.46 -18.58
N SER A 160 -15.36 -1.02 -19.45
CA SER A 160 -13.90 -0.83 -19.42
C SER A 160 -13.46 0.57 -19.86
N LYS A 161 -14.31 1.38 -20.48
CA LYS A 161 -13.92 2.69 -21.06
C LYS A 161 -14.56 3.92 -20.42
N ARG A 162 -15.53 3.76 -19.51
CA ARG A 162 -16.16 4.90 -18.84
C ARG A 162 -15.89 4.88 -17.34
N ASN A 163 -15.25 5.96 -16.89
CA ASN A 163 -15.22 6.49 -15.53
C ASN A 163 -14.34 5.82 -14.48
N LEU A 164 -13.09 6.26 -14.44
CA LEU A 164 -12.31 6.35 -13.20
C LEU A 164 -12.04 7.80 -12.74
N TYR A 165 -12.57 8.81 -13.44
CA TYR A 165 -12.19 10.20 -13.23
C TYR A 165 -13.35 11.21 -13.19
N THR A 166 -14.41 10.91 -12.42
CA THR A 166 -15.36 11.99 -12.09
C THR A 166 -15.95 11.76 -10.71
N LEU A 167 -15.15 12.11 -9.72
CA LEU A 167 -15.63 12.24 -8.35
C LEU A 167 -15.07 13.52 -7.69
N GLU A 168 -14.86 14.56 -8.47
CA GLU A 168 -14.80 15.97 -8.02
C GLU A 168 -14.77 16.86 -9.27
N GLY A 169 -15.91 17.45 -9.57
CA GLY A 169 -16.12 18.63 -10.41
C GLY A 169 -15.61 18.59 -11.84
N ALA A 170 -16.37 18.02 -12.79
CA ALA A 170 -16.37 18.49 -14.18
C ALA A 170 -17.58 17.94 -14.96
N THR A 171 -18.21 18.82 -15.68
CA THR A 171 -19.34 18.70 -16.57
C THR A 171 -19.18 17.64 -17.68
N ARG A 172 -20.28 16.99 -18.00
CA ARG A 172 -20.47 15.99 -19.07
C ARG A 172 -19.98 16.48 -20.44
N VAL A 173 -19.34 15.59 -21.19
CA VAL A 173 -19.26 15.66 -22.66
C VAL A 173 -19.48 14.27 -23.23
N ASP A 174 -20.42 14.14 -24.17
CA ASP A 174 -20.79 12.91 -24.86
C ASP A 174 -19.72 12.42 -25.83
N PHE A 175 -19.54 11.08 -25.89
CA PHE A 175 -18.59 10.42 -26.77
C PHE A 175 -19.24 9.47 -27.76
N GLN A 176 -19.12 9.78 -29.05
CA GLN A 176 -19.33 8.83 -30.16
C GLN A 176 -18.01 8.35 -30.74
N ILE A 177 -17.88 7.06 -31.02
CA ILE A 177 -16.70 6.39 -31.58
C ILE A 177 -16.85 6.25 -33.08
N PRO A 178 -15.88 6.71 -33.91
CA PRO A 178 -15.83 6.35 -35.32
C PRO A 178 -15.01 5.06 -35.56
N PRO A 179 -15.25 4.32 -36.66
CA PRO A 179 -14.66 3.01 -36.94
C PRO A 179 -13.21 3.10 -37.46
N ARG A 180 -12.48 2.00 -37.29
CA ARG A 180 -11.09 1.82 -37.71
C ARG A 180 -10.95 1.79 -39.23
N PRO A 181 -9.91 2.36 -39.82
CA PRO A 181 -9.42 1.99 -41.13
C PRO A 181 -8.28 0.95 -41.03
N ASN A 182 -8.33 0.01 -41.94
CA ASN A 182 -7.31 -1.01 -42.17
C ASN A 182 -6.10 -0.46 -42.94
N SER A 183 -4.96 -1.13 -42.73
CA SER A 183 -3.87 -1.44 -43.63
C SER A 183 -2.72 -0.47 -43.89
N THR A 184 -1.57 -0.98 -43.61
CA THR A 184 -0.33 -1.14 -44.44
C THR A 184 0.33 0.04 -45.15
N LYS A 185 1.65 0.15 -44.82
CA LYS A 185 2.82 0.61 -45.60
C LYS A 185 3.22 2.08 -45.53
N LYS A 186 4.37 2.41 -45.08
CA LYS A 186 5.75 2.44 -45.53
C LYS A 186 6.59 3.41 -44.73
N LEU A 187 7.86 3.04 -44.58
CA LEU A 187 8.96 3.76 -43.92
C LEU A 187 9.14 5.21 -44.44
N GLY A 188 9.47 6.07 -43.49
CA GLY A 188 10.11 7.35 -43.71
C GLY A 188 9.49 8.46 -42.87
N GLU A 189 10.32 9.03 -41.98
CA GLU A 189 10.10 10.25 -41.24
C GLU A 189 9.46 10.13 -39.84
N ASN A 190 10.26 10.51 -38.87
CA ASN A 190 10.00 10.77 -37.44
C ASN A 190 8.82 10.05 -36.77
N PRO A 191 9.07 9.18 -35.78
CA PRO A 191 8.06 8.22 -35.30
C PRO A 191 7.06 8.76 -34.29
N PHE A 192 6.88 10.05 -34.11
CA PHE A 192 5.96 10.57 -33.08
C PHE A 192 5.00 11.66 -33.57
N PRO A 193 3.89 11.30 -34.22
CA PRO A 193 2.75 12.19 -34.23
C PRO A 193 1.88 11.93 -33.00
N PHE A 194 2.07 12.66 -31.92
CA PHE A 194 1.03 12.83 -30.92
C PHE A 194 -0.14 13.56 -31.57
N GLN A 195 -1.00 12.82 -32.23
CA GLN A 195 -2.30 13.38 -32.58
C GLN A 195 -3.10 13.55 -31.29
N SER A 196 -3.40 14.79 -30.96
CA SER A 196 -4.34 15.11 -29.89
C SER A 196 -5.67 14.42 -30.20
N ARG A 197 -5.95 13.32 -29.51
CA ARG A 197 -7.29 12.75 -29.49
C ARG A 197 -8.16 13.69 -28.70
N LYS A 198 -9.05 14.41 -29.37
CA LYS A 198 -9.97 15.40 -28.77
C LYS A 198 -10.83 14.86 -27.63
N ASN A 199 -10.73 13.59 -27.30
CA ASN A 199 -11.62 12.89 -26.38
C ASN A 199 -10.87 11.99 -25.38
N ASP A 200 -9.55 12.17 -25.21
CA ASP A 200 -8.79 11.44 -24.21
C ASP A 200 -8.70 12.29 -22.93
N SER A 201 -8.96 11.69 -21.79
CA SER A 201 -8.82 12.34 -20.48
C SER A 201 -7.38 12.75 -20.17
N ARG A 202 -6.41 12.36 -21.02
CA ARG A 202 -5.00 12.72 -20.96
C ARG A 202 -4.62 13.46 -22.23
N SER A 203 -4.42 14.77 -22.15
CA SER A 203 -3.82 15.57 -23.21
C SER A 203 -2.40 15.96 -22.81
N PHE A 204 -1.41 15.37 -23.49
CA PHE A 204 -0.01 15.73 -23.30
C PHE A 204 0.42 16.75 -24.35
N PRO A 205 1.25 17.75 -23.99
CA PRO A 205 1.83 18.66 -24.98
C PRO A 205 2.73 17.89 -25.94
N LEU A 206 2.75 18.34 -27.20
CA LEU A 206 3.60 17.75 -28.24
C LEU A 206 5.08 17.82 -27.86
N PRO A 207 5.91 16.80 -28.19
CA PRO A 207 7.34 16.77 -27.90
C PRO A 207 8.14 17.95 -28.46
N CYS A 208 7.67 18.57 -29.53
CA CYS A 208 8.30 19.77 -30.15
C CYS A 208 8.26 21.02 -29.27
N CYS A 209 7.42 21.06 -28.23
CA CYS A 209 7.31 22.18 -27.29
C CYS A 209 8.19 22.01 -26.03
N ILE A 210 8.91 20.91 -25.91
CA ILE A 210 9.78 20.65 -24.78
C ILE A 210 11.17 21.19 -25.11
N SER A 211 11.44 22.44 -24.75
CA SER A 211 12.79 22.99 -24.78
C SER A 211 13.66 22.25 -23.75
N PHE A 212 14.77 21.72 -24.19
CA PHE A 212 15.80 21.10 -23.34
C PHE A 212 16.21 22.09 -22.24
N GLY A 213 15.87 21.81 -20.98
CA GLY A 213 16.33 22.57 -19.83
C GLY A 213 15.26 23.33 -19.02
N GLN A 214 13.97 23.29 -19.40
CA GLN A 214 12.90 23.93 -18.62
C GLN A 214 11.96 22.90 -17.98
N ASN A 215 11.48 23.20 -16.76
CA ASN A 215 10.55 22.40 -15.98
C ASN A 215 9.37 21.92 -16.83
N LEU A 216 9.12 20.61 -16.80
CA LEU A 216 7.97 20.01 -17.47
C LEU A 216 6.68 20.69 -17.00
N SER A 217 5.99 21.34 -17.92
CA SER A 217 4.81 22.15 -17.64
C SER A 217 3.51 21.35 -17.51
N PHE A 218 3.59 20.01 -17.45
CA PHE A 218 2.42 19.15 -17.36
C PHE A 218 2.59 17.98 -16.37
N CYS A 219 1.47 17.47 -15.90
CA CYS A 219 1.42 16.32 -14.98
C CYS A 219 1.68 15.02 -15.73
N LEU A 220 2.74 14.29 -15.36
CA LEU A 220 3.09 13.00 -15.98
C LEU A 220 1.98 11.93 -15.83
N SER A 221 1.15 12.04 -14.79
CA SER A 221 0.09 11.08 -14.52
C SER A 221 -1.16 11.31 -15.38
N CYS A 222 -1.60 12.55 -15.56
CA CYS A 222 -2.88 12.85 -16.22
C CYS A 222 -2.81 13.87 -17.35
N GLY A 223 -1.63 14.44 -17.68
CA GLY A 223 -1.44 15.39 -18.76
C GLY A 223 -1.88 16.83 -18.48
N LYS A 224 -2.49 17.14 -17.33
CA LYS A 224 -2.93 18.50 -17.00
C LYS A 224 -1.75 19.45 -16.86
N THR A 225 -1.91 20.71 -17.33
CA THR A 225 -0.85 21.73 -17.30
C THR A 225 -0.63 22.36 -15.92
N ARG A 226 -1.56 22.22 -14.97
CA ARG A 226 -1.38 22.71 -13.60
C ARG A 226 -0.57 21.71 -12.79
N VAL A 227 0.72 21.95 -12.69
CA VAL A 227 1.65 21.15 -11.87
C VAL A 227 1.71 21.76 -10.47
N ALA A 228 1.53 20.92 -9.43
CA ALA A 228 1.61 21.31 -8.03
C ALA A 228 2.95 20.93 -7.38
N THR A 229 3.59 19.86 -7.89
CA THR A 229 4.85 19.34 -7.35
C THR A 229 5.61 18.55 -8.41
N PHE A 230 6.85 18.19 -8.13
CA PHE A 230 7.63 17.26 -8.95
C PHE A 230 7.15 15.82 -8.83
N HIS A 231 7.35 15.04 -9.88
CA HIS A 231 7.20 13.58 -9.81
C HIS A 231 8.43 12.98 -9.13
N PRO A 232 8.28 12.13 -8.08
CA PRO A 232 9.44 11.72 -7.27
C PRO A 232 10.44 10.82 -8.02
N LEU A 233 10.00 10.02 -8.99
CA LEU A 233 10.85 9.05 -9.68
C LEU A 233 11.31 9.49 -11.07
N PHE A 234 10.54 10.34 -11.74
CA PHE A 234 10.81 10.76 -13.11
C PHE A 234 10.91 12.29 -13.23
N GLU A 235 11.69 12.76 -14.17
CA GLU A 235 11.76 14.18 -14.49
C GLU A 235 10.40 14.65 -15.01
N GLY A 236 9.77 15.61 -14.32
CA GLY A 236 8.43 16.10 -14.59
C GLY A 236 7.65 16.36 -13.31
N GLY A 237 6.37 16.67 -13.46
CA GLY A 237 5.51 17.10 -12.38
C GLY A 237 4.27 16.26 -12.18
N LEU A 238 3.59 16.53 -11.06
CA LEU A 238 2.26 16.03 -10.71
C LEU A 238 1.33 17.19 -10.39
N CYS A 239 0.08 17.14 -10.86
CA CYS A 239 -0.95 18.04 -10.36
C CYS A 239 -1.39 17.62 -8.94
N GLN A 240 -2.10 18.49 -8.22
CA GLN A 240 -2.48 18.24 -6.83
C GLN A 240 -3.23 16.90 -6.67
N THR A 241 -4.25 16.65 -7.48
CA THR A 241 -5.03 15.39 -7.42
C THR A 241 -4.16 14.15 -7.61
N CYS A 242 -3.23 14.19 -8.59
CA CYS A 242 -2.33 13.04 -8.83
C CYS A 242 -1.27 12.91 -7.75
N LYS A 243 -0.84 14.01 -7.12
CA LYS A 243 0.01 14.00 -5.92
C LYS A 243 -0.68 13.25 -4.78
N ASP A 244 -1.93 13.60 -4.48
CA ASP A 244 -2.71 12.99 -3.39
C ASP A 244 -2.89 11.48 -3.63
N VAL A 245 -3.22 11.08 -4.86
CA VAL A 245 -3.29 9.67 -5.26
C VAL A 245 -1.94 8.97 -5.10
N TYR A 246 -0.84 9.62 -5.50
CA TYR A 246 0.51 9.05 -5.38
C TYR A 246 0.88 8.81 -3.92
N LEU A 247 0.57 9.75 -3.04
CA LEU A 247 0.83 9.67 -1.61
C LEU A 247 0.01 8.57 -0.92
N GLU A 248 -1.22 8.34 -1.37
CA GLU A 248 -2.11 7.33 -0.81
C GLU A 248 -1.76 5.92 -1.28
N ILE A 249 -1.39 5.76 -2.55
CA ILE A 249 -1.27 4.44 -3.19
C ILE A 249 0.17 3.93 -3.24
N SER A 250 1.17 4.81 -3.26
CA SER A 250 2.57 4.37 -3.30
C SER A 250 2.92 3.48 -2.11
N TYR A 251 3.71 2.43 -2.37
CA TYR A 251 4.02 1.34 -1.41
C TYR A 251 2.86 0.42 -1.05
N MET A 252 1.75 0.48 -1.79
CA MET A 252 0.78 -0.62 -1.75
C MET A 252 1.31 -1.80 -2.55
N TYR A 253 1.25 -2.97 -1.94
CA TYR A 253 1.61 -4.23 -2.58
C TYR A 253 0.40 -5.15 -2.53
N ASP A 254 0.17 -5.91 -3.59
CA ASP A 254 -0.84 -6.96 -3.61
C ASP A 254 -0.39 -8.17 -2.76
N ASP A 255 -1.24 -9.18 -2.67
CA ASP A 255 -0.95 -10.39 -1.90
C ASP A 255 0.26 -11.16 -2.47
N ASP A 256 0.61 -10.92 -3.73
CA ASP A 256 1.75 -11.52 -4.43
C ASP A 256 3.05 -10.71 -4.22
N GLY A 257 2.97 -9.52 -3.59
CA GLY A 257 4.10 -8.65 -3.24
C GLY A 257 4.62 -7.78 -4.36
N TYR A 258 3.88 -7.66 -5.45
CA TYR A 258 4.12 -6.65 -6.47
C TYR A 258 3.32 -5.39 -6.18
N GLN A 259 3.81 -4.25 -6.69
CA GLN A 259 3.01 -3.05 -6.70
C GLN A 259 1.75 -3.28 -7.54
N SER A 260 0.59 -3.05 -6.95
CA SER A 260 -0.70 -3.19 -7.64
C SER A 260 -1.10 -1.96 -8.46
N TYR A 261 -0.18 -1.01 -8.64
CA TYR A 261 -0.39 0.28 -9.28
C TYR A 261 0.77 0.64 -10.21
N CYS A 262 0.50 1.47 -11.20
CA CYS A 262 1.52 1.96 -12.11
C CYS A 262 2.53 2.88 -11.41
N THR A 263 3.82 2.65 -11.61
CA THR A 263 4.92 3.43 -11.04
C THR A 263 4.88 4.92 -11.44
N VAL A 264 4.24 5.27 -12.57
CA VAL A 264 4.12 6.67 -13.02
C VAL A 264 2.84 7.33 -12.52
N CYS A 265 1.68 6.71 -12.71
CA CYS A 265 0.42 7.39 -12.47
C CYS A 265 -0.36 6.89 -11.25
N CYS A 266 0.17 5.91 -10.53
CA CYS A 266 -0.50 5.22 -9.41
C CYS A 266 -1.90 4.67 -9.74
N GLY A 267 -2.26 4.61 -11.02
CA GLY A 267 -3.49 4.04 -11.54
C GLY A 267 -3.16 2.93 -12.54
N GLY A 268 -4.03 2.80 -13.54
CA GLY A 268 -3.89 1.81 -14.61
C GLY A 268 -4.76 0.58 -14.37
N ARG A 269 -5.28 0.06 -15.46
CA ARG A 269 -6.17 -1.12 -15.44
C ARG A 269 -5.41 -2.40 -15.71
N GLU A 270 -4.50 -2.33 -16.67
CA GLU A 270 -3.61 -3.39 -17.06
C GLU A 270 -2.18 -2.92 -16.82
N VAL A 271 -1.45 -3.64 -16.00
CA VAL A 271 -0.07 -3.32 -15.64
C VAL A 271 0.86 -4.43 -16.07
N LEU A 272 2.02 -4.05 -16.59
CA LEU A 272 3.13 -4.94 -16.90
C LEU A 272 4.12 -4.92 -15.75
N LEU A 273 4.46 -6.09 -15.25
CA LEU A 273 5.39 -6.26 -14.15
C LEU A 273 6.83 -6.26 -14.66
N CYS A 274 7.72 -5.64 -13.89
CA CYS A 274 9.15 -5.74 -14.17
C CYS A 274 9.64 -7.19 -13.94
N GLY A 275 10.31 -7.75 -14.92
CA GLY A 275 10.92 -9.09 -14.84
C GLY A 275 12.24 -9.13 -14.06
N ASN A 276 12.72 -7.98 -13.55
CA ASN A 276 13.86 -7.98 -12.65
C ASN A 276 13.39 -8.46 -11.26
N ALA A 277 13.93 -9.58 -10.81
CA ALA A 277 13.57 -10.22 -9.54
C ALA A 277 13.74 -9.31 -8.31
N ASN A 278 14.58 -8.28 -8.39
CA ASN A 278 14.82 -7.29 -7.32
C ASN A 278 13.91 -6.06 -7.44
N CYS A 279 12.98 -6.04 -8.41
CA CYS A 279 12.11 -4.92 -8.68
C CYS A 279 10.65 -5.35 -8.62
N CYS A 280 9.88 -4.78 -7.69
CA CYS A 280 8.46 -5.06 -7.55
C CYS A 280 7.58 -4.07 -8.33
N ARG A 281 8.16 -3.25 -9.22
CA ARG A 281 7.45 -2.17 -9.92
C ARG A 281 6.73 -2.66 -11.15
N CYS A 282 5.62 -1.97 -11.44
CA CYS A 282 4.86 -2.18 -12.67
C CYS A 282 4.50 -0.86 -13.36
N PHE A 283 4.16 -0.94 -14.64
CA PHE A 283 3.76 0.19 -15.45
C PHE A 283 2.47 -0.15 -16.19
N CYS A 284 1.52 0.76 -16.21
CA CYS A 284 0.31 0.52 -16.98
C CYS A 284 0.53 0.73 -18.48
N VAL A 285 -0.24 0.00 -19.27
CA VAL A 285 -0.21 0.07 -20.74
C VAL A 285 -0.37 1.50 -21.24
N ASP A 286 -1.31 2.25 -20.66
CA ASP A 286 -1.57 3.64 -21.03
C ASP A 286 -0.33 4.54 -20.83
N CYS A 287 0.38 4.40 -19.70
CA CYS A 287 1.59 5.19 -19.46
C CYS A 287 2.73 4.80 -20.39
N LEU A 288 2.88 3.52 -20.73
CA LEU A 288 3.88 3.06 -21.69
C LEU A 288 3.62 3.65 -23.08
N ASP A 289 2.40 3.50 -23.57
CA ASP A 289 2.07 3.94 -24.92
C ASP A 289 2.03 5.47 -25.06
N ILE A 290 1.66 6.19 -24.00
CA ILE A 290 1.58 7.67 -24.05
C ILE A 290 2.94 8.32 -23.80
N LEU A 291 3.69 7.87 -22.81
CA LEU A 291 4.91 8.56 -22.37
C LEU A 291 6.18 8.05 -23.05
N VAL A 292 6.21 6.78 -23.44
CA VAL A 292 7.38 6.19 -24.12
C VAL A 292 7.18 6.19 -25.63
N GLY A 293 5.98 5.80 -26.09
CA GLY A 293 5.62 5.83 -27.51
C GLY A 293 4.57 4.77 -27.84
N ALA A 294 3.84 5.01 -28.90
CA ALA A 294 2.78 4.11 -29.36
C ALA A 294 3.35 2.69 -29.63
N GLY A 295 2.75 1.67 -29.03
CA GLY A 295 3.19 0.27 -29.13
C GLY A 295 4.27 -0.12 -28.14
N ALA A 296 4.76 0.77 -27.27
CA ALA A 296 5.76 0.47 -26.25
C ALA A 296 5.28 -0.63 -25.27
N ALA A 297 3.99 -0.67 -24.97
CA ALA A 297 3.42 -1.71 -24.14
C ALA A 297 3.46 -3.11 -24.81
N ASN A 298 3.24 -3.18 -26.12
CA ASN A 298 3.35 -4.44 -26.85
C ASN A 298 4.80 -4.89 -26.93
N SER A 299 5.72 -3.98 -27.27
CA SER A 299 7.16 -4.29 -27.27
C SER A 299 7.65 -4.77 -25.90
N ALA A 300 7.09 -4.22 -24.81
CA ALA A 300 7.41 -4.66 -23.45
C ALA A 300 6.85 -6.07 -23.14
N ARG A 301 5.71 -6.47 -23.73
CA ARG A 301 5.15 -7.81 -23.58
C ARG A 301 5.96 -8.87 -24.35
N ASP A 302 6.55 -8.48 -25.46
CA ASP A 302 7.35 -9.39 -26.31
C ASP A 302 8.74 -9.67 -25.70
N LEU A 303 9.14 -8.87 -24.69
CA LEU A 303 10.39 -9.07 -23.96
C LEU A 303 10.15 -9.89 -22.69
N ASP A 304 10.77 -11.06 -22.59
CA ASP A 304 10.74 -11.90 -21.38
C ASP A 304 12.16 -12.29 -20.97
N PRO A 305 12.70 -11.77 -19.84
CA PRO A 305 12.09 -10.83 -18.90
C PRO A 305 12.19 -9.35 -19.35
N TRP A 306 11.06 -8.62 -19.34
CA TRP A 306 11.07 -7.19 -19.54
C TRP A 306 11.59 -6.45 -18.31
N ARG A 307 12.48 -5.47 -18.51
CA ARG A 307 13.00 -4.59 -17.45
C ARG A 307 12.37 -3.21 -17.54
N CYS A 308 11.77 -2.75 -16.44
CA CYS A 308 11.11 -1.44 -16.39
C CYS A 308 12.09 -0.27 -16.43
N TYR A 309 11.59 0.94 -16.70
CA TYR A 309 12.39 2.16 -16.84
C TYR A 309 13.09 2.65 -15.57
N MET A 310 12.75 2.08 -14.40
CA MET A 310 13.56 2.29 -13.19
C MET A 310 14.79 1.37 -13.14
N CYS A 311 14.74 0.21 -13.82
CA CYS A 311 15.83 -0.76 -13.89
C CYS A 311 16.75 -0.56 -15.10
N GLN A 312 16.29 0.17 -16.12
CA GLN A 312 17.07 0.48 -17.31
C GLN A 312 18.07 1.61 -17.06
N PRO A 313 19.08 1.80 -17.96
CA PRO A 313 20.03 2.90 -17.88
C PRO A 313 19.38 4.28 -17.76
N LEU A 314 20.16 5.25 -17.26
CA LEU A 314 19.70 6.63 -17.12
C LEU A 314 19.72 7.33 -18.48
N GLN A 315 18.62 7.25 -19.20
CA GLN A 315 18.42 7.92 -20.49
C GLN A 315 16.95 8.30 -20.67
N LEU A 316 16.68 8.99 -21.75
CA LEU A 316 15.33 9.42 -22.13
C LEU A 316 14.64 8.30 -22.93
N TYR A 317 13.43 7.93 -22.51
CA TYR A 317 12.56 6.97 -23.18
C TYR A 317 11.26 7.69 -23.55
N GLY A 318 11.12 8.16 -24.78
CA GLY A 318 10.04 9.06 -25.13
C GLY A 318 10.12 10.37 -24.35
N VAL A 319 9.14 10.65 -23.49
CA VAL A 319 9.18 11.78 -22.53
C VAL A 319 9.53 11.32 -21.10
N LEU A 320 9.70 10.02 -20.88
CA LEU A 320 9.96 9.46 -19.58
C LEU A 320 11.47 9.38 -19.31
N LYS A 321 11.93 10.11 -18.31
CA LYS A 321 13.34 10.09 -17.87
C LYS A 321 13.41 9.88 -16.37
N LYS A 322 14.10 8.83 -15.93
CA LYS A 322 14.35 8.57 -14.53
C LYS A 322 15.22 9.67 -13.92
N ARG A 323 14.86 10.16 -12.74
CA ARG A 323 15.72 11.09 -12.00
C ARG A 323 17.00 10.40 -11.54
N HIS A 324 18.13 11.08 -11.63
CA HIS A 324 19.39 10.60 -11.05
C HIS A 324 19.33 10.57 -9.51
N ASP A 325 18.60 11.52 -8.93
CA ASP A 325 18.41 11.73 -7.49
C ASP A 325 17.06 11.18 -6.98
N TRP A 326 16.44 10.24 -7.70
CA TRP A 326 15.09 9.73 -7.42
C TRP A 326 14.91 9.26 -5.96
N SER A 327 15.94 8.69 -5.34
CA SER A 327 15.85 8.20 -3.97
C SER A 327 15.68 9.36 -2.96
N LEU A 328 16.45 10.45 -3.14
CA LEU A 328 16.33 11.67 -2.33
C LEU A 328 14.98 12.37 -2.59
N LYS A 329 14.62 12.51 -3.87
CA LYS A 329 13.35 13.14 -4.26
C LYS A 329 12.13 12.38 -3.79
N LEU A 330 12.21 11.06 -3.72
CA LEU A 330 11.15 10.23 -3.15
C LEU A 330 10.99 10.48 -1.65
N GLN A 331 12.08 10.59 -0.90
CA GLN A 331 12.04 10.94 0.52
C GLN A 331 11.48 12.35 0.73
N GLU A 332 11.96 13.32 -0.06
CA GLU A 332 11.51 14.72 -0.05
C GLU A 332 10.01 14.83 -0.36
N PHE A 333 9.53 14.07 -1.35
CA PHE A 333 8.13 14.01 -1.73
C PHE A 333 7.20 13.60 -0.59
N PHE A 334 7.61 12.63 0.23
CA PHE A 334 6.84 12.19 1.38
C PHE A 334 6.95 13.13 2.58
N VAL A 335 8.06 13.84 2.73
CA VAL A 335 8.26 14.82 3.82
C VAL A 335 7.39 16.07 3.60
N ASN A 336 7.29 16.53 2.35
CA ASN A 336 6.62 17.80 2.00
C ASN A 336 5.09 17.69 1.88
N ASP A 337 4.52 16.55 2.26
CA ASP A 337 3.10 16.27 2.00
C ASP A 337 2.12 16.90 2.99
N SER A 338 2.56 17.32 4.17
CA SER A 338 1.62 17.75 5.20
C SER A 338 0.91 19.07 4.87
N GLY A 339 1.45 19.88 3.96
CA GLY A 339 0.95 21.24 3.69
C GLY A 339 0.98 22.14 4.93
N GLN A 340 1.58 21.67 6.03
CA GLN A 340 1.73 22.36 7.29
C GLN A 340 3.22 22.66 7.50
N GLU A 341 3.52 23.89 7.80
CA GLU A 341 4.83 24.28 8.30
C GLU A 341 4.81 24.09 9.81
N PHE A 342 5.68 23.21 10.30
CA PHE A 342 5.94 23.07 11.72
C PHE A 342 7.14 23.90 12.10
N GLU A 343 7.19 24.35 13.35
CA GLU A 343 8.39 24.99 13.90
C GLU A 343 9.59 24.06 13.78
N SER A 344 10.74 24.63 13.47
CA SER A 344 11.99 23.87 13.39
C SER A 344 12.29 23.22 14.73
N GLN A 345 12.55 21.92 14.72
CA GLN A 345 12.92 21.19 15.93
C GLN A 345 14.21 21.79 16.53
N LYS A 346 14.28 21.83 17.87
CA LYS A 346 15.45 22.33 18.59
C LYS A 346 16.69 21.51 18.19
N ILE A 347 17.72 22.19 17.69
CA ILE A 347 19.02 21.62 17.41
C ILE A 347 19.88 21.80 18.64
N TYR A 348 20.42 20.70 19.15
CA TYR A 348 21.34 20.72 20.27
C TYR A 348 22.78 20.76 19.75
N PRO A 349 23.68 21.58 20.33
CA PRO A 349 25.10 21.49 20.05
C PRO A 349 25.67 20.15 20.55
N ALA A 350 26.68 19.64 19.88
CA ALA A 350 27.39 18.44 20.34
C ALA A 350 27.99 18.66 21.75
N VAL A 351 27.91 17.61 22.58
CA VAL A 351 28.45 17.65 23.94
C VAL A 351 29.95 17.26 23.92
N PRO A 352 30.86 18.04 24.53
CA PRO A 352 32.26 17.64 24.67
C PRO A 352 32.40 16.24 25.26
N ALA A 353 33.35 15.46 24.77
CA ALA A 353 33.45 14.02 25.09
C ALA A 353 33.56 13.77 26.61
N GLU A 354 34.29 14.60 27.33
CA GLU A 354 34.47 14.55 28.77
C GLU A 354 33.25 14.91 29.60
N GLN A 355 32.22 15.54 28.98
CA GLN A 355 30.97 15.96 29.61
C GLN A 355 29.80 15.04 29.25
N ARG A 356 30.04 14.07 28.36
CA ARG A 356 28.99 13.11 27.95
C ARG A 356 28.68 12.18 29.10
N ARG A 357 27.39 12.02 29.35
CA ARG A 357 26.86 11.12 30.38
C ARG A 357 26.20 9.88 29.75
N PRO A 358 26.04 8.79 30.49
CA PRO A 358 25.28 7.64 30.04
C PRO A 358 23.85 8.06 29.64
N ILE A 359 23.28 7.34 28.65
CA ILE A 359 21.95 7.65 28.11
C ILE A 359 20.85 6.98 28.93
N ARG A 360 19.73 7.70 29.13
CA ARG A 360 18.51 7.22 29.80
C ARG A 360 17.36 7.16 28.79
N VAL A 361 16.75 6.00 28.64
CA VAL A 361 15.83 5.69 27.53
C VAL A 361 14.47 5.25 28.03
N LEU A 362 13.43 5.79 27.41
CA LEU A 362 12.05 5.30 27.51
C LEU A 362 11.66 4.73 26.13
N SER A 363 11.39 3.42 26.07
CA SER A 363 10.96 2.73 24.86
C SER A 363 9.52 2.26 24.98
N LEU A 364 8.67 2.74 24.10
CA LEU A 364 7.24 2.44 24.07
C LEU A 364 6.94 1.48 22.91
N PHE A 365 6.17 0.43 23.19
CA PHE A 365 5.93 -0.65 22.23
C PHE A 365 7.26 -1.30 21.76
N ASP A 366 8.10 -1.64 22.73
CA ASP A 366 9.52 -1.99 22.54
C ASP A 366 9.76 -3.21 21.64
N GLY A 367 8.77 -4.10 21.51
CA GLY A 367 8.90 -5.32 20.73
C GLY A 367 10.00 -6.24 21.30
N ILE A 368 10.92 -6.65 20.45
CA ILE A 368 12.04 -7.52 20.82
C ILE A 368 13.32 -6.74 21.16
N ALA A 369 13.17 -5.57 21.76
CA ALA A 369 14.26 -4.71 22.25
C ALA A 369 15.27 -4.26 21.18
N THR A 370 14.80 -3.95 19.96
CA THR A 370 15.68 -3.48 18.87
C THR A 370 16.43 -2.21 19.25
N GLY A 371 15.78 -1.29 19.97
CA GLY A 371 16.40 -0.03 20.43
C GLY A 371 17.58 -0.28 21.36
N TYR A 372 17.39 -1.15 22.34
CA TYR A 372 18.46 -1.52 23.28
C TYR A 372 19.64 -2.23 22.58
N LEU A 373 19.32 -3.21 21.69
CA LEU A 373 20.32 -3.92 20.90
C LEU A 373 21.22 -2.93 20.14
N VAL A 374 20.63 -1.97 19.44
CA VAL A 374 21.36 -1.00 18.64
C VAL A 374 22.20 -0.05 19.50
N LEU A 375 21.67 0.42 20.62
CA LEU A 375 22.44 1.26 21.55
C LEU A 375 23.68 0.51 22.07
N ARG A 376 23.52 -0.74 22.51
CA ARG A 376 24.62 -1.61 22.94
C ARG A 376 25.64 -1.82 21.82
N ASP A 377 25.18 -2.19 20.61
CA ASP A 377 26.06 -2.48 19.47
C ASP A 377 26.80 -1.23 18.96
N LEU A 378 26.27 -0.04 19.22
CA LEU A 378 26.96 1.24 19.00
C LEU A 378 27.90 1.62 20.16
N GLY A 379 27.96 0.84 21.24
CA GLY A 379 28.82 1.07 22.39
C GLY A 379 28.33 2.16 23.35
N PHE A 380 27.02 2.49 23.36
CA PHE A 380 26.50 3.45 24.34
C PHE A 380 26.48 2.89 25.76
N LYS A 381 26.88 3.72 26.72
CA LYS A 381 26.63 3.45 28.14
C LYS A 381 25.17 3.76 28.45
N VAL A 382 24.35 2.73 28.62
CA VAL A 382 22.92 2.85 28.95
C VAL A 382 22.76 2.77 30.47
N GLU A 383 22.36 3.86 31.09
CA GLU A 383 22.11 3.93 32.54
C GLU A 383 20.74 3.35 32.91
N VAL A 384 19.71 3.74 32.18
CA VAL A 384 18.33 3.32 32.40
C VAL A 384 17.69 3.00 31.06
N TYR A 385 17.04 1.85 30.96
CA TYR A 385 16.18 1.51 29.84
C TYR A 385 14.84 0.96 30.35
N ILE A 386 13.79 1.78 30.23
CA ILE A 386 12.43 1.40 30.61
C ILE A 386 11.65 1.11 29.37
N ALA A 387 11.07 -0.09 29.29
CA ALA A 387 10.36 -0.58 28.12
C ALA A 387 8.90 -0.91 28.43
N SER A 388 7.98 -0.35 27.67
CA SER A 388 6.57 -0.79 27.68
C SER A 388 6.35 -1.77 26.52
N GLU A 389 5.98 -3.00 26.83
CA GLU A 389 5.61 -4.06 25.91
C GLU A 389 4.63 -5.01 26.61
N VAL A 390 3.61 -5.48 25.89
CA VAL A 390 2.57 -6.38 26.42
C VAL A 390 2.66 -7.81 25.91
N CYS A 391 3.45 -8.04 24.87
CA CYS A 391 3.63 -9.36 24.29
C CYS A 391 4.68 -10.15 25.07
N GLU A 392 4.26 -11.18 25.80
CA GLU A 392 5.14 -12.02 26.64
C GLU A 392 6.29 -12.63 25.84
N ASP A 393 6.03 -13.10 24.60
CA ASP A 393 7.08 -13.59 23.71
C ASP A 393 8.16 -12.53 23.44
N SER A 394 7.75 -11.27 23.24
CA SER A 394 8.68 -10.14 23.01
C SER A 394 9.49 -9.84 24.27
N ILE A 395 8.82 -9.76 25.42
CA ILE A 395 9.44 -9.51 26.74
C ILE A 395 10.47 -10.59 27.04
N SER A 396 10.12 -11.86 26.79
CA SER A 396 11.03 -13.00 26.99
C SER A 396 12.30 -12.88 26.17
N VAL A 397 12.19 -12.49 24.88
CA VAL A 397 13.36 -12.27 24.02
C VAL A 397 14.24 -11.16 24.59
N GLY A 398 13.67 -9.99 24.88
CA GLY A 398 14.43 -8.84 25.40
C GLY A 398 15.07 -9.13 26.75
N GLY A 399 14.34 -9.75 27.67
CA GLY A 399 14.84 -10.10 29.01
C GLY A 399 16.04 -11.05 28.96
N VAL A 400 15.94 -12.11 28.15
CA VAL A 400 17.02 -13.11 28.01
C VAL A 400 18.23 -12.53 27.25
N ARG A 401 18.00 -11.82 26.13
CA ARG A 401 19.11 -11.32 25.29
C ARG A 401 19.87 -10.16 25.92
N HIS A 402 19.28 -9.48 26.88
CA HIS A 402 19.88 -8.32 27.54
C HIS A 402 20.05 -8.50 29.04
N GLU A 403 20.05 -9.75 29.51
CA GLU A 403 20.44 -10.12 30.87
C GLU A 403 19.70 -9.35 31.97
N GLY A 404 18.41 -9.05 31.74
CA GLY A 404 17.58 -8.30 32.67
C GLY A 404 17.91 -6.81 32.81
N LYS A 405 18.75 -6.25 31.93
CA LYS A 405 19.09 -4.83 31.92
C LYS A 405 17.94 -3.90 31.49
N ILE A 406 16.86 -4.49 30.96
CA ILE A 406 15.65 -3.77 30.55
C ILE A 406 14.62 -3.88 31.66
N GLN A 407 14.11 -2.75 32.12
CA GLN A 407 12.99 -2.71 33.05
C GLN A 407 11.67 -2.66 32.27
N TYR A 408 10.91 -3.76 32.29
CA TYR A 408 9.62 -3.84 31.63
C TYR A 408 8.49 -3.33 32.52
N VAL A 409 7.61 -2.51 31.92
CA VAL A 409 6.45 -1.87 32.58
C VAL A 409 5.12 -2.21 31.88
N HIS A 410 5.09 -3.27 31.11
CA HIS A 410 3.93 -3.83 30.40
C HIS A 410 3.11 -2.80 29.60
N ASP A 411 1.89 -2.50 30.03
CA ASP A 411 0.94 -1.71 29.26
C ASP A 411 1.22 -0.21 29.36
N VAL A 412 1.43 0.43 28.23
CA VAL A 412 1.70 1.87 28.08
C VAL A 412 0.63 2.74 28.74
N ARG A 413 -0.63 2.29 28.77
CA ARG A 413 -1.76 3.00 29.39
C ARG A 413 -1.65 3.14 30.91
N ASN A 414 -0.90 2.25 31.54
CA ASN A 414 -0.70 2.26 32.98
C ASN A 414 0.45 3.16 33.44
N ILE A 415 1.24 3.70 32.49
CA ILE A 415 2.33 4.62 32.81
C ILE A 415 1.73 5.99 33.14
N THR A 416 1.95 6.44 34.36
CA THR A 416 1.47 7.71 34.85
C THR A 416 2.54 8.79 34.80
N ARG A 417 2.14 10.07 34.90
CA ARG A 417 3.05 11.21 35.03
C ARG A 417 3.99 11.07 36.23
N LYS A 418 3.51 10.47 37.34
CA LYS A 418 4.34 10.18 38.52
C LYS A 418 5.46 9.20 38.18
N ASN A 419 5.16 8.15 37.41
CA ASN A 419 6.16 7.17 36.97
C ASN A 419 7.23 7.84 36.07
N ILE A 420 6.83 8.69 35.12
CA ILE A 420 7.78 9.43 34.27
C ILE A 420 8.68 10.34 35.09
N ALA A 421 8.15 11.00 36.10
CA ALA A 421 8.93 11.86 36.99
C ALA A 421 9.89 11.06 37.91
N GLU A 422 9.49 9.87 38.34
CA GLU A 422 10.28 9.00 39.22
C GLU A 422 11.42 8.32 38.43
N TRP A 423 11.16 7.85 37.21
CA TRP A 423 12.14 7.14 36.38
C TRP A 423 13.05 8.07 35.61
N GLY A 424 12.60 9.30 35.35
CA GLY A 424 13.32 10.33 34.60
C GLY A 424 14.53 10.94 35.34
N PRO A 425 15.16 11.92 34.74
CA PRO A 425 14.89 12.44 33.39
C PRO A 425 15.31 11.46 32.28
N PHE A 426 14.58 11.45 31.20
CA PHE A 426 14.93 10.67 30.00
C PHE A 426 15.64 11.55 28.99
N ASP A 427 16.55 10.97 28.24
CA ASP A 427 17.31 11.60 27.15
C ASP A 427 16.80 11.22 25.77
N LEU A 428 16.23 10.02 25.69
CA LEU A 428 15.72 9.45 24.44
C LEU A 428 14.38 8.76 24.70
N VAL A 429 13.35 9.17 23.95
CA VAL A 429 12.03 8.50 23.92
C VAL A 429 11.83 7.91 22.53
N ILE A 430 11.64 6.60 22.46
CA ILE A 430 11.46 5.87 21.20
C ILE A 430 10.18 5.03 21.25
N GLY A 431 9.58 4.78 20.07
CA GLY A 431 8.43 3.89 19.99
C GLY A 431 7.94 3.68 18.57
N GLY A 432 7.30 2.53 18.37
CA GLY A 432 6.60 2.18 17.13
C GLY A 432 5.24 1.60 17.45
N SER A 433 4.18 2.40 17.36
CA SER A 433 2.84 1.94 17.74
C SER A 433 2.32 0.85 16.80
N PRO A 434 1.44 -0.06 17.30
CA PRO A 434 0.78 -1.05 16.45
C PRO A 434 0.10 -0.41 15.25
N CYS A 435 0.38 -0.95 14.05
CA CYS A 435 -0.10 -0.40 12.78
C CYS A 435 -1.37 -1.09 12.24
N ASN A 436 -2.01 -1.98 13.00
CA ASN A 436 -3.12 -2.81 12.52
C ASN A 436 -4.29 -1.98 11.95
N ASP A 437 -4.63 -0.86 12.60
CA ASP A 437 -5.73 0.01 12.16
C ASP A 437 -5.28 1.12 11.21
N LEU A 438 -3.99 1.39 11.10
CA LEU A 438 -3.43 2.40 10.21
C LEU A 438 -3.07 1.83 8.83
N SER A 439 -2.59 0.59 8.78
CA SER A 439 -2.06 0.00 7.55
C SER A 439 -3.13 -0.21 6.49
N ILE A 440 -2.93 0.40 5.31
CA ILE A 440 -3.78 0.24 4.12
C ILE A 440 -3.83 -1.23 3.65
N VAL A 441 -2.81 -2.02 3.95
CA VAL A 441 -2.76 -3.46 3.63
C VAL A 441 -3.75 -4.28 4.47
N ASN A 442 -4.27 -3.72 5.57
CA ASN A 442 -5.32 -4.36 6.37
C ASN A 442 -6.71 -3.93 5.89
N PRO A 443 -7.49 -4.81 5.22
CA PRO A 443 -8.84 -4.46 4.75
C PRO A 443 -9.81 -4.10 5.88
N ALA A 444 -9.55 -4.58 7.10
CA ALA A 444 -10.38 -4.33 8.29
C ALA A 444 -9.93 -3.10 9.09
N ARG A 445 -8.95 -2.34 8.58
CA ARG A 445 -8.46 -1.15 9.27
C ARG A 445 -9.58 -0.13 9.46
N LYS A 446 -9.52 0.56 10.56
CA LYS A 446 -10.45 1.66 10.89
C LYS A 446 -9.79 3.05 10.77
N GLY A 447 -8.51 3.08 10.38
CA GLY A 447 -7.69 4.28 10.43
C GLY A 447 -7.54 4.77 11.87
N LEU A 448 -7.21 6.03 12.01
CA LEU A 448 -7.18 6.65 13.33
C LEU A 448 -8.56 6.72 14.02
N TYR A 449 -9.66 6.49 13.29
CA TYR A 449 -11.01 6.33 13.89
C TYR A 449 -11.23 4.96 14.56
N GLY A 450 -10.25 4.05 14.52
CA GLY A 450 -10.27 2.77 15.21
C GLY A 450 -9.77 2.90 16.64
N ASP A 451 -8.53 2.50 16.86
CA ASP A 451 -7.85 2.59 18.14
C ASP A 451 -6.73 3.66 18.07
N TRP A 452 -7.06 4.87 18.49
CA TRP A 452 -6.11 5.98 18.62
C TRP A 452 -5.15 5.82 19.80
N THR A 453 -5.53 4.97 20.73
CA THR A 453 -4.85 4.86 22.01
C THR A 453 -3.34 4.74 21.88
N PRO A 454 -2.76 3.89 21.00
CA PRO A 454 -1.32 3.73 20.95
C PRO A 454 -0.55 4.98 20.50
N VAL A 455 -1.05 5.71 19.49
CA VAL A 455 -0.43 6.96 19.01
C VAL A 455 -0.58 8.07 20.05
N PHE A 456 -1.77 8.16 20.67
CA PHE A 456 -2.06 9.15 21.70
C PHE A 456 -1.23 8.92 22.97
N GLU A 457 -1.07 7.67 23.39
CA GLU A 457 -0.23 7.31 24.54
C GLU A 457 1.24 7.64 24.31
N PHE A 458 1.75 7.40 23.10
CA PHE A 458 3.10 7.85 22.75
C PHE A 458 3.23 9.37 22.89
N TYR A 459 2.30 10.13 22.31
CA TYR A 459 2.32 11.59 22.38
C TYR A 459 2.22 12.10 23.83
N ARG A 460 1.33 11.51 24.63
CA ARG A 460 1.15 11.86 26.04
C ARG A 460 2.46 11.67 26.82
N LEU A 461 3.06 10.49 26.74
CA LEU A 461 4.29 10.16 27.47
C LEU A 461 5.50 10.93 26.95
N LEU A 462 5.57 11.17 25.63
CA LEU A 462 6.59 12.05 25.05
C LEU A 462 6.49 13.46 25.64
N SER A 463 5.28 14.02 25.73
CA SER A 463 5.05 15.36 26.26
C SER A 463 5.43 15.46 27.75
N GLU A 464 5.18 14.40 28.52
CA GLU A 464 5.54 14.33 29.94
C GLU A 464 7.06 14.11 30.16
N ALA A 465 7.75 13.47 29.23
CA ALA A 465 9.19 13.20 29.29
C ALA A 465 10.07 14.35 28.77
N LYS A 466 9.50 15.28 27.98
CA LYS A 466 10.22 16.45 27.46
C LYS A 466 10.82 17.27 28.60
N PRO A 467 12.01 17.89 28.40
CA PRO A 467 12.58 18.85 29.33
C PRO A 467 11.59 19.96 29.65
N LYS A 468 11.55 20.39 30.91
CA LYS A 468 10.72 21.53 31.34
C LYS A 468 11.31 22.83 30.83
N GLU A 469 10.51 23.87 30.83
CA GLU A 469 10.96 25.21 30.52
C GLU A 469 12.12 25.60 31.43
N GLY A 470 13.26 26.05 30.84
CA GLY A 470 14.49 26.35 31.56
C GLY A 470 15.48 25.18 31.68
N GLU A 471 15.12 23.96 31.31
CA GLU A 471 16.07 22.85 31.21
C GLU A 471 16.70 22.80 29.81
N ASP A 472 17.99 23.04 29.72
CA ASP A 472 18.73 23.06 28.45
C ASP A 472 19.60 21.81 28.27
N ARG A 473 19.01 20.63 28.39
CA ARG A 473 19.67 19.34 28.17
C ARG A 473 19.28 18.75 26.81
N PRO A 474 20.19 18.05 26.11
CA PRO A 474 19.85 17.31 24.91
C PRO A 474 18.71 16.30 25.20
N PHE A 475 17.66 16.37 24.40
CA PHE A 475 16.52 15.47 24.46
C PHE A 475 16.10 15.08 23.06
N PHE A 476 16.08 13.77 22.79
CA PHE A 476 15.77 13.21 21.49
C PHE A 476 14.58 12.27 21.58
N TRP A 477 13.87 12.14 20.47
CA TRP A 477 12.77 11.23 20.36
C TRP A 477 12.57 10.73 18.93
N MET A 478 11.96 9.55 18.81
CA MET A 478 11.65 8.94 17.53
C MET A 478 10.35 8.12 17.64
N PHE A 479 9.43 8.37 16.72
CA PHE A 479 8.22 7.57 16.54
C PHE A 479 8.21 6.93 15.15
N GLU A 480 7.95 5.63 15.08
CA GLU A 480 7.94 4.86 13.83
C GLU A 480 6.52 4.38 13.49
N ASN A 481 6.18 4.38 12.20
CA ASN A 481 5.01 3.68 11.70
C ASN A 481 5.14 3.32 10.20
N VAL A 482 4.17 2.54 9.70
CA VAL A 482 4.15 2.09 8.29
C VAL A 482 3.94 3.25 7.32
N VAL A 483 4.58 3.16 6.13
CA VAL A 483 4.36 4.13 5.04
C VAL A 483 2.98 3.94 4.41
N ALA A 484 2.50 2.69 4.34
CA ALA A 484 1.21 2.36 3.77
C ALA A 484 0.05 2.71 4.73
N MET A 485 -0.17 4.00 4.97
CA MET A 485 -1.32 4.55 5.72
C MET A 485 -2.02 5.62 4.89
N SER A 486 -3.22 6.05 5.30
CA SER A 486 -3.90 7.14 4.59
C SER A 486 -3.17 8.47 4.78
N VAL A 487 -3.33 9.38 3.81
CA VAL A 487 -2.77 10.74 3.89
C VAL A 487 -3.29 11.48 5.11
N ASN A 488 -4.57 11.27 5.46
CA ASN A 488 -5.18 11.88 6.64
C ASN A 488 -4.55 11.36 7.92
N ASP A 489 -4.38 10.03 8.07
CA ASP A 489 -3.75 9.44 9.25
C ASP A 489 -2.31 9.97 9.42
N LYS A 490 -1.53 10.02 8.33
CA LYS A 490 -0.17 10.60 8.34
C LYS A 490 -0.18 12.07 8.78
N ARG A 491 -1.09 12.86 8.21
CA ARG A 491 -1.21 14.29 8.52
C ARG A 491 -1.59 14.50 9.99
N ASP A 492 -2.53 13.70 10.51
CA ASP A 492 -2.98 13.82 11.89
C ASP A 492 -1.86 13.40 12.86
N ILE A 493 -1.11 12.32 12.58
CA ILE A 493 0.08 11.96 13.36
C ILE A 493 1.13 13.08 13.31
N SER A 494 1.42 13.64 12.12
CA SER A 494 2.37 14.75 11.99
C SER A 494 1.94 16.00 12.78
N ARG A 495 0.64 16.27 12.81
CA ARG A 495 0.07 17.38 13.57
C ARG A 495 0.21 17.19 15.10
N PHE A 496 -0.01 15.96 15.60
CA PHE A 496 0.18 15.66 17.02
C PHE A 496 1.66 15.70 17.43
N LEU A 497 2.52 15.18 16.57
CA LEU A 497 3.97 15.14 16.83
C LEU A 497 4.71 16.42 16.42
N GLU A 498 4.00 17.40 15.86
CA GLU A 498 4.50 18.72 15.48
C GLU A 498 5.73 18.64 14.55
N CYS A 499 5.79 17.62 13.72
CA CYS A 499 6.86 17.48 12.71
C CYS A 499 6.46 16.58 11.56
N ASN A 500 7.15 16.74 10.43
CA ASN A 500 7.03 15.86 9.27
C ASN A 500 7.92 14.63 9.43
N PRO A 501 7.48 13.43 8.99
CA PRO A 501 8.30 12.24 9.04
C PRO A 501 9.37 12.22 7.96
N VAL A 502 10.42 11.46 8.20
CA VAL A 502 11.35 10.98 7.17
C VAL A 502 10.93 9.57 6.77
N MET A 503 10.88 9.29 5.47
CA MET A 503 10.64 7.95 4.95
C MET A 503 11.98 7.26 4.68
N ILE A 504 12.16 6.07 5.27
CA ILE A 504 13.35 5.25 5.05
C ILE A 504 12.91 3.84 4.66
N ASP A 505 13.43 3.33 3.54
CA ASP A 505 13.30 1.91 3.16
C ASP A 505 14.61 1.19 3.48
N ALA A 506 14.52 0.10 4.23
CA ALA A 506 15.66 -0.72 4.60
C ALA A 506 16.34 -1.42 3.40
N ILE A 507 15.75 -1.41 2.21
CA ILE A 507 16.25 -2.14 1.03
C ILE A 507 17.71 -1.83 0.66
N GLU A 508 18.17 -0.64 0.98
CA GLU A 508 19.57 -0.24 0.72
C GLU A 508 20.58 -0.97 1.61
N VAL A 509 20.17 -1.36 2.82
CA VAL A 509 21.03 -1.97 3.87
C VAL A 509 20.52 -3.31 4.37
N SER A 510 19.52 -3.90 3.70
CA SER A 510 18.87 -5.15 4.07
C SER A 510 18.54 -5.96 2.83
N ALA A 511 18.42 -7.27 2.98
CA ALA A 511 17.95 -8.15 1.93
C ALA A 511 16.41 -8.09 1.71
N ALA A 512 15.69 -7.26 2.46
CA ALA A 512 14.24 -7.10 2.33
C ALA A 512 13.82 -5.63 2.25
N HIS A 513 12.74 -5.37 1.51
CA HIS A 513 12.05 -4.08 1.59
C HIS A 513 11.43 -3.89 2.97
N ARG A 514 11.55 -2.70 3.54
CA ARG A 514 10.86 -2.28 4.75
C ARG A 514 10.78 -0.77 4.84
N ALA A 515 9.93 -0.16 4.03
CA ALA A 515 9.69 1.27 4.06
C ALA A 515 8.89 1.67 5.31
N ARG A 516 9.38 2.68 6.05
CA ARG A 516 8.79 3.20 7.28
C ARG A 516 8.86 4.71 7.34
N TYR A 517 7.89 5.32 7.99
CA TYR A 517 7.94 6.70 8.44
C TYR A 517 8.58 6.78 9.82
N PHE A 518 9.46 7.76 9.98
CA PHE A 518 10.09 8.11 11.25
C PHE A 518 9.85 9.58 11.54
N TRP A 519 9.10 9.88 12.58
CA TRP A 519 8.95 11.22 13.15
C TRP A 519 9.97 11.40 14.27
N GLY A 520 10.51 12.59 14.47
CA GLY A 520 11.44 12.84 15.56
C GLY A 520 12.38 14.01 15.33
N ASN A 521 13.28 14.17 16.28
CA ASN A 521 14.32 15.18 16.26
C ASN A 521 15.74 14.59 16.35
N LEU A 522 15.94 13.31 16.00
CA LEU A 522 17.26 12.71 16.00
C LEU A 522 18.22 13.48 15.09
N PRO A 523 19.47 13.73 15.51
CA PRO A 523 20.40 14.47 14.69
C PRO A 523 20.70 13.71 13.38
N GLY A 524 20.64 14.43 12.27
CA GLY A 524 20.91 13.86 10.95
C GLY A 524 19.88 12.86 10.44
N MET A 525 18.64 12.83 10.96
CA MET A 525 17.57 11.94 10.48
C MET A 525 17.32 12.01 8.97
N LYS A 526 17.51 13.19 8.37
CA LYS A 526 17.27 13.44 6.95
C LYS A 526 18.44 13.04 6.05
N ARG A 527 19.57 12.59 6.63
CA ARG A 527 20.71 12.18 5.81
C ARG A 527 20.38 10.90 5.04
N PRO A 528 20.88 10.76 3.81
CA PRO A 528 20.61 9.58 3.01
C PRO A 528 21.15 8.32 3.70
N LEU A 529 20.35 7.25 3.64
CA LEU A 529 20.79 5.92 4.01
C LEU A 529 21.70 5.42 2.89
N CYS A 530 23.02 5.50 3.10
CA CYS A 530 24.01 5.03 2.14
C CYS A 530 24.52 3.65 2.59
N SER A 531 24.49 2.68 1.69
CA SER A 531 25.30 1.48 1.83
C SER A 531 26.67 1.77 1.25
N SER A 532 27.74 1.58 2.02
CA SER A 532 29.07 1.38 1.43
C SER A 532 29.01 0.13 0.56
N GLY A 533 29.87 0.02 -0.46
CA GLY A 533 29.84 -1.15 -1.36
C GLY A 533 29.94 -2.51 -0.66
N MET A 534 30.36 -2.53 0.62
CA MET A 534 30.44 -3.71 1.49
C MET A 534 29.14 -3.97 2.28
N ASP A 535 28.21 -3.00 2.36
CA ASP A 535 26.97 -3.11 3.15
C ASP A 535 25.74 -3.47 2.29
N LYS A 536 25.94 -3.75 1.01
CA LYS A 536 24.88 -4.25 0.11
C LYS A 536 24.55 -5.70 0.41
N LEU A 537 23.72 -5.90 1.41
CA LEU A 537 23.28 -7.22 1.81
C LEU A 537 22.24 -7.77 0.81
N GLU A 538 22.57 -8.83 0.12
CA GLU A 538 21.63 -9.59 -0.72
C GLU A 538 21.05 -10.79 0.03
N LEU A 539 19.96 -11.37 -0.52
CA LEU A 539 19.32 -12.52 0.12
C LEU A 539 20.30 -13.70 0.27
N GLN A 540 21.19 -13.91 -0.72
CA GLN A 540 22.17 -15.00 -0.65
C GLN A 540 23.09 -14.87 0.56
N ASP A 541 23.43 -13.65 0.96
CA ASP A 541 24.32 -13.38 2.11
C ASP A 541 23.65 -13.74 3.46
N CYS A 542 22.32 -13.82 3.46
CA CYS A 542 21.52 -14.14 4.63
C CYS A 542 21.25 -15.64 4.79
N LEU A 543 21.49 -16.44 3.74
CA LEU A 543 21.09 -17.86 3.73
C LEU A 543 22.10 -18.75 4.46
N GLU A 544 21.60 -19.89 4.94
CA GLU A 544 22.43 -20.97 5.48
C GLU A 544 23.17 -21.71 4.36
N HIS A 545 24.23 -22.41 4.73
CA HIS A 545 25.06 -23.16 3.78
C HIS A 545 24.24 -24.19 2.98
N GLY A 546 24.51 -24.28 1.68
CA GLY A 546 23.83 -25.22 0.77
C GLY A 546 22.44 -24.76 0.31
N ARG A 547 22.05 -23.54 0.63
CA ARG A 547 20.80 -22.92 0.19
C ARG A 547 21.07 -21.82 -0.85
N VAL A 548 20.24 -21.73 -1.88
CA VAL A 548 20.44 -20.81 -3.00
C VAL A 548 19.26 -19.85 -3.08
N ALA A 549 19.56 -18.57 -3.12
CA ALA A 549 18.55 -17.52 -3.27
C ALA A 549 17.98 -17.52 -4.71
N LYS A 550 16.66 -17.47 -4.84
CA LYS A 550 15.97 -17.27 -6.12
C LYS A 550 15.89 -15.80 -6.53
N PHE A 551 16.03 -14.90 -5.54
CA PHE A 551 15.88 -13.45 -5.69
C PHE A 551 17.04 -12.76 -5.00
N GLY A 552 17.51 -11.63 -5.51
CA GLY A 552 18.55 -10.86 -4.84
C GLY A 552 18.04 -10.23 -3.53
N LYS A 553 16.80 -9.78 -3.54
CA LYS A 553 16.11 -9.22 -2.36
C LYS A 553 14.68 -9.70 -2.29
N VAL A 554 14.10 -9.69 -1.09
CA VAL A 554 12.71 -10.10 -0.88
C VAL A 554 11.83 -8.91 -0.50
N ARG A 555 10.52 -9.08 -0.70
CA ARG A 555 9.52 -8.10 -0.27
C ARG A 555 9.44 -7.97 1.24
N THR A 556 8.69 -6.98 1.71
CA THR A 556 8.47 -6.75 3.14
C THR A 556 7.94 -7.99 3.85
N ILE A 557 8.72 -8.50 4.79
CA ILE A 557 8.34 -9.60 5.68
C ILE A 557 7.45 -9.03 6.79
N THR A 558 6.27 -9.63 6.96
CA THR A 558 5.27 -9.22 7.95
C THR A 558 4.96 -10.36 8.92
N THR A 559 3.99 -10.15 9.80
CA THR A 559 3.48 -11.18 10.72
C THR A 559 2.75 -12.33 10.01
N ARG A 560 2.39 -12.17 8.72
CA ARG A 560 1.70 -13.18 7.93
C ARG A 560 2.69 -14.19 7.36
N SER A 561 2.39 -15.48 7.48
CA SER A 561 3.27 -16.56 6.98
C SER A 561 3.48 -16.50 5.45
N ASN A 562 2.47 -16.08 4.70
CA ASN A 562 2.55 -15.94 3.25
C ASN A 562 3.38 -14.73 2.78
N SER A 563 3.73 -13.79 3.66
CA SER A 563 4.59 -12.66 3.32
C SER A 563 6.01 -13.06 2.86
N ILE A 564 6.41 -14.29 3.13
CA ILE A 564 7.70 -14.86 2.67
C ILE A 564 7.64 -15.26 1.19
N LYS A 565 6.47 -15.56 0.68
CA LYS A 565 6.28 -15.96 -0.71
C LYS A 565 6.50 -14.78 -1.66
N GLN A 566 7.13 -15.02 -2.80
CA GLN A 566 7.50 -14.02 -3.80
C GLN A 566 6.76 -14.27 -5.12
N GLY A 567 6.44 -13.20 -5.83
CA GLY A 567 5.86 -13.26 -7.16
C GLY A 567 4.38 -13.65 -7.22
N LYS A 568 3.82 -13.60 -8.42
CA LYS A 568 2.41 -13.96 -8.68
C LYS A 568 2.13 -15.43 -8.40
N ASP A 569 3.10 -16.29 -8.69
CA ASP A 569 2.98 -17.72 -8.49
C ASP A 569 3.30 -18.15 -7.06
N GLN A 570 3.48 -17.18 -6.16
CA GLN A 570 3.73 -17.39 -4.73
C GLN A 570 4.90 -18.36 -4.45
N HIS A 571 5.98 -18.21 -5.20
CA HIS A 571 7.18 -19.01 -5.02
C HIS A 571 7.86 -18.73 -3.68
N PHE A 572 8.43 -19.77 -3.09
CA PHE A 572 9.34 -19.58 -1.98
C PHE A 572 10.67 -19.00 -2.46
N PRO A 573 11.33 -18.14 -1.66
CA PRO A 573 12.47 -17.37 -2.11
C PRO A 573 13.79 -18.14 -2.19
N VAL A 574 13.82 -19.38 -1.74
CA VAL A 574 15.03 -20.18 -1.58
C VAL A 574 14.88 -21.53 -2.28
N MET A 575 15.98 -22.04 -2.83
CA MET A 575 16.11 -23.41 -3.32
C MET A 575 17.02 -24.21 -2.38
N MET A 576 16.60 -25.41 -2.04
CA MET A 576 17.38 -26.41 -1.29
C MET A 576 17.19 -27.78 -1.91
N ASN A 577 18.26 -28.45 -2.28
CA ASN A 577 18.23 -29.78 -2.92
C ASN A 577 17.28 -29.84 -4.13
N GLY A 578 17.28 -28.82 -4.98
CA GLY A 578 16.45 -28.73 -6.18
C GLY A 578 14.95 -28.44 -5.94
N LYS A 579 14.55 -28.18 -4.67
CA LYS A 579 13.17 -27.85 -4.31
C LYS A 579 13.08 -26.47 -3.70
N GLU A 580 11.94 -25.80 -3.91
CA GLU A 580 11.64 -24.54 -3.23
C GLU A 580 11.45 -24.72 -1.74
N ASP A 581 12.02 -23.81 -0.97
CA ASP A 581 11.94 -23.84 0.49
C ASP A 581 11.70 -22.45 1.08
N ILE A 582 11.17 -22.45 2.31
CA ILE A 582 10.88 -21.25 3.09
C ILE A 582 12.16 -20.66 3.66
N LEU A 583 12.13 -19.38 4.05
CA LEU A 583 13.19 -18.78 4.86
C LEU A 583 13.19 -19.38 6.28
N TRP A 584 14.35 -19.74 6.80
CA TRP A 584 14.53 -20.20 8.16
C TRP A 584 14.58 -19.00 9.13
N CYS A 585 14.37 -19.26 10.43
CA CYS A 585 14.36 -18.17 11.42
C CYS A 585 15.70 -17.44 11.50
N THR A 586 16.81 -18.17 11.39
CA THR A 586 18.16 -17.61 11.40
C THR A 586 18.43 -16.73 10.18
N GLU A 587 17.87 -17.10 9.03
CA GLU A 587 17.93 -16.30 7.80
C GLU A 587 17.07 -15.03 7.91
N LEU A 588 15.87 -15.14 8.49
CA LEU A 588 15.02 -13.99 8.79
C LEU A 588 15.72 -13.01 9.76
N GLU A 589 16.37 -13.52 10.80
CA GLU A 589 17.14 -12.70 11.74
C GLU A 589 18.24 -11.93 11.03
N ARG A 590 19.02 -12.56 10.14
CA ARG A 590 20.06 -11.88 9.33
C ARG A 590 19.46 -10.82 8.41
N ILE A 591 18.31 -11.11 7.75
CA ILE A 591 17.62 -10.15 6.89
C ILE A 591 17.24 -8.88 7.65
N PHE A 592 16.78 -9.01 8.89
CA PHE A 592 16.44 -7.86 9.75
C PHE A 592 17.66 -7.24 10.45
N GLY A 593 18.84 -7.86 10.38
CA GLY A 593 20.08 -7.44 11.00
C GLY A 593 20.23 -7.84 12.46
N PHE A 594 19.42 -8.77 12.95
CA PHE A 594 19.59 -9.35 14.29
C PHE A 594 20.72 -10.39 14.32
N PRO A 595 21.35 -10.60 15.48
CA PRO A 595 22.21 -11.76 15.71
C PRO A 595 21.44 -13.07 15.45
N VAL A 596 22.15 -14.07 14.94
CA VAL A 596 21.58 -15.40 14.72
C VAL A 596 21.11 -15.99 16.05
N HIS A 597 19.97 -16.64 16.04
CA HIS A 597 19.29 -17.18 17.23
C HIS A 597 18.74 -16.13 18.21
N TYR A 598 18.68 -14.86 17.83
CA TYR A 598 18.17 -13.78 18.69
C TYR A 598 16.74 -14.06 19.20
N THR A 599 15.85 -14.56 18.33
CA THR A 599 14.46 -14.90 18.69
C THR A 599 14.28 -16.35 19.15
N ASP A 600 15.37 -17.10 19.36
CA ASP A 600 15.31 -18.51 19.72
C ASP A 600 15.10 -18.67 21.23
N MET A 601 13.84 -18.80 21.63
CA MET A 601 13.40 -19.07 22.99
C MET A 601 12.80 -20.48 23.08
N SER A 602 12.95 -21.14 24.22
CA SER A 602 12.67 -22.57 24.44
C SER A 602 11.28 -23.05 23.99
N ASN A 603 10.29 -22.16 23.95
CA ASN A 603 8.90 -22.49 23.64
C ASN A 603 8.37 -21.83 22.37
N MET A 604 9.24 -21.20 21.54
CA MET A 604 8.81 -20.50 20.35
C MET A 604 8.99 -21.32 19.09
N GLY A 605 7.88 -21.69 18.48
CA GLY A 605 7.88 -22.24 17.13
C GLY A 605 8.19 -21.18 16.07
N ARG A 606 8.55 -21.64 14.84
CA ARG A 606 8.89 -20.80 13.71
C ARG A 606 7.89 -19.65 13.45
N GLY A 607 6.58 -19.94 13.53
CA GLY A 607 5.54 -18.95 13.26
C GLY A 607 5.52 -17.80 14.28
N ALA A 608 5.81 -18.08 15.55
CA ALA A 608 5.94 -17.07 16.61
C ALA A 608 7.17 -16.19 16.35
N ARG A 609 8.34 -16.79 16.06
CA ARG A 609 9.58 -16.07 15.74
C ARG A 609 9.40 -15.16 14.51
N GLN A 610 8.76 -15.64 13.43
CA GLN A 610 8.45 -14.80 12.26
C GLN A 610 7.53 -13.62 12.62
N LYS A 611 6.53 -13.83 13.49
CA LYS A 611 5.64 -12.74 13.94
C LYS A 611 6.41 -11.66 14.70
N LEU A 612 7.33 -12.04 15.57
CA LEU A 612 8.18 -11.11 16.31
C LEU A 612 9.05 -10.28 15.36
N LEU A 613 9.78 -10.94 14.44
CA LEU A 613 10.62 -10.30 13.45
C LEU A 613 9.79 -9.40 12.51
N GLY A 614 8.61 -9.86 12.07
CA GLY A 614 7.71 -9.08 11.21
C GLY A 614 7.19 -7.79 11.85
N ARG A 615 7.18 -7.69 13.19
CA ARG A 615 6.84 -6.48 13.95
C ARG A 615 8.04 -5.60 14.26
N SER A 616 9.24 -6.17 14.33
CA SER A 616 10.46 -5.47 14.77
C SER A 616 10.90 -4.39 13.77
N TRP A 617 11.75 -3.50 14.20
CA TRP A 617 12.48 -2.58 13.33
C TRP A 617 13.61 -3.30 12.58
N SER A 618 14.10 -2.68 11.49
CA SER A 618 15.34 -3.09 10.83
C SER A 618 16.52 -2.56 11.62
N VAL A 619 17.36 -3.44 12.15
CA VAL A 619 18.53 -3.11 12.98
C VAL A 619 19.45 -2.10 12.27
N PRO A 620 19.85 -2.30 10.98
CA PRO A 620 20.75 -1.35 10.31
C PRO A 620 20.12 0.03 10.11
N VAL A 621 18.78 0.14 9.92
CA VAL A 621 18.11 1.44 9.84
C VAL A 621 18.15 2.18 11.18
N ILE A 622 17.88 1.48 12.28
CA ILE A 622 17.93 2.09 13.61
C ILE A 622 19.39 2.47 13.97
N ARG A 623 20.35 1.65 13.58
CA ARG A 623 21.79 1.97 13.74
C ARG A 623 22.15 3.27 12.99
N HIS A 624 21.68 3.43 11.75
CA HIS A 624 21.83 4.66 11.00
C HIS A 624 21.22 5.86 11.75
N LEU A 625 20.01 5.72 12.28
CA LEU A 625 19.33 6.80 12.99
C LEU A 625 19.98 7.15 14.34
N PHE A 626 20.49 6.17 15.07
CA PHE A 626 21.04 6.39 16.41
C PHE A 626 22.54 6.76 16.42
N ALA A 627 23.29 6.43 15.36
CA ALA A 627 24.73 6.68 15.32
C ALA A 627 25.13 8.12 15.67
N PRO A 628 24.43 9.19 15.23
CA PRO A 628 24.81 10.56 15.58
C PRO A 628 24.61 10.93 17.06
N LEU A 629 23.86 10.12 17.84
CA LEU A 629 23.73 10.33 19.28
C LEU A 629 25.06 10.18 20.03
N LYS A 630 26.07 9.56 19.39
CA LYS A 630 27.45 9.49 19.93
C LYS A 630 28.09 10.86 20.19
N ASP A 631 27.61 11.90 19.53
CA ASP A 631 28.09 13.27 19.79
C ASP A 631 27.49 13.89 21.06
N TYR A 632 26.58 13.20 21.74
CA TYR A 632 25.83 13.70 22.88
C TYR A 632 25.97 12.84 24.15
N PHE A 633 26.17 11.53 24.00
CA PHE A 633 26.16 10.59 25.12
C PHE A 633 27.45 9.76 25.17
N ALA A 634 27.75 9.27 26.39
CA ALA A 634 28.95 8.48 26.67
C ALA A 634 28.89 7.12 25.98
N CYS A 635 30.01 6.72 25.42
CA CYS A 635 30.27 5.39 24.89
C CYS A 635 31.32 4.66 25.74
N GLU A 636 31.37 3.33 25.63
CA GLU A 636 32.40 2.48 26.23
C GLU A 636 33.77 2.72 25.58
#